data_b7274691354bf939f8b90c0b95ca3ce1
#
_entry.id   b7274691354bf939f8b90c0b95ca3ce1
#
_cell.length_a   1.000
_cell.length_b   1.000
_cell.length_c   1.000
_cell.angle_alpha   90.00
_cell.angle_beta   90.00
_cell.angle_gamma   90.00
#
_symmetry.space_group_name_H-M   'P 1'
#
loop_
_entity.id
_entity.type
_entity.pdbx_description
1 polymer ?
#
loop_
_entity_poly.entity_id
_entity_poly.type
_entity_poly.pdbx_seq_one_letter_code
_entity_poly.pdbx_strand_id
1 'polypeptide(L)'
;VREWYRTHHAEVRQKRRQNKEAKKKEERRALLSQFATSEERTAFVLKDEAEKKAKDAEMKVFLENTMKHGKPRIVFNCSFADVMDGKEISSLVAQIGHAYSFMKSEMLPFQFNVTSCPPNDPLWERIDKLCMRSFYINYHAQPYWEIYDPHDIVVLSPDAEDELESVEEDKVYVIGGLVDRRVKLNQTRGQARYQCPDVKIRKLPFKQYMQGSRMSSVLNVDTVVGLLMDMYKWNCWQKAFDNRIPQRKRGGEGRKAMRRRQKAERAAARAA
;
A
#
# COMPACT_ATOMS: atom_id res chain seq x y z
N VAL A 1 -8.05 23.47 21.97
CA VAL A 1 -8.63 22.95 20.73
C VAL A 1 -7.86 21.75 20.21
N ARG A 2 -6.51 21.82 19.97
CA ARG A 2 -5.70 20.69 19.45
C ARG A 2 -5.65 19.49 20.39
N GLU A 3 -5.61 19.72 21.69
CA GLU A 3 -5.56 18.69 22.72
C GLU A 3 -6.90 17.95 22.84
N TRP A 4 -8.01 18.68 22.80
CA TRP A 4 -9.35 18.12 22.74
C TRP A 4 -9.54 17.21 21.51
N TYR A 5 -9.08 17.64 20.33
CA TYR A 5 -9.13 16.78 19.13
C TYR A 5 -8.30 15.50 19.28
N ARG A 6 -7.12 15.56 19.93
CA ARG A 6 -6.27 14.37 20.15
C ARG A 6 -6.94 13.38 21.09
N THR A 7 -7.47 13.85 22.23
CA THR A 7 -8.15 13.00 23.21
C THR A 7 -9.42 12.39 22.63
N HIS A 8 -10.27 13.21 22.00
CA HIS A 8 -11.49 12.73 21.37
C HIS A 8 -11.23 11.69 20.27
N HIS A 9 -10.23 11.90 19.41
CA HIS A 9 -9.86 10.90 18.41
C HIS A 9 -9.24 9.64 19.01
N ALA A 10 -8.54 9.74 20.14
CA ALA A 10 -8.03 8.57 20.86
C ALA A 10 -9.18 7.75 21.46
N GLU A 11 -10.13 8.39 22.12
CA GLU A 11 -11.33 7.77 22.67
C GLU A 11 -12.19 7.09 21.60
N VAL A 12 -12.43 7.77 20.48
CA VAL A 12 -13.17 7.20 19.34
C VAL A 12 -12.45 5.96 18.77
N ARG A 13 -11.12 6.00 18.67
CA ARG A 13 -10.34 4.84 18.22
C ARG A 13 -10.42 3.69 19.22
N GLN A 14 -10.29 3.98 20.50
CA GLN A 14 -10.41 3.00 21.57
C GLN A 14 -11.79 2.34 21.58
N LYS A 15 -12.86 3.14 21.49
CA LYS A 15 -14.23 2.65 21.41
C LYS A 15 -14.47 1.77 20.18
N ARG A 16 -13.92 2.15 19.01
CA ARG A 16 -14.01 1.33 17.80
C ARG A 16 -13.27 0.00 17.97
N ARG A 17 -12.10 0.01 18.63
CA ARG A 17 -11.33 -1.20 18.93
C ARG A 17 -12.12 -2.12 19.87
N GLN A 18 -12.64 -1.59 20.95
CA GLN A 18 -13.48 -2.33 21.93
C GLN A 18 -14.73 -2.93 21.26
N ASN A 19 -15.44 -2.15 20.44
CA ASN A 19 -16.60 -2.64 19.69
C ASN A 19 -16.22 -3.76 18.72
N LYS A 20 -15.08 -3.65 18.03
CA LYS A 20 -14.59 -4.71 17.12
C LYS A 20 -14.23 -5.98 17.89
N GLU A 21 -13.58 -5.84 19.05
CA GLU A 21 -13.23 -6.97 19.90
C GLU A 21 -14.48 -7.63 20.54
N ALA A 22 -15.44 -6.83 20.98
CA ALA A 22 -16.73 -7.32 21.49
C ALA A 22 -17.49 -8.10 20.41
N LYS A 23 -17.59 -7.54 19.19
CA LYS A 23 -18.23 -8.23 18.06
C LYS A 23 -17.54 -9.55 17.73
N LYS A 24 -16.21 -9.60 17.70
CA LYS A 24 -15.46 -10.84 17.49
C LYS A 24 -15.73 -11.88 18.58
N LYS A 25 -15.82 -11.45 19.85
CA LYS A 25 -16.14 -12.37 20.98
C LYS A 25 -17.56 -12.91 20.85
N GLU A 26 -18.50 -12.07 20.45
CA GLU A 26 -19.90 -12.47 20.25
C GLU A 26 -20.04 -13.46 19.08
N GLU A 27 -19.42 -13.18 17.93
CA GLU A 27 -19.37 -14.09 16.78
C GLU A 27 -18.75 -15.44 17.16
N ARG A 28 -17.63 -15.43 17.92
CA ARG A 28 -17.00 -16.66 18.39
C ARG A 28 -17.90 -17.42 19.39
N ARG A 29 -18.61 -16.70 20.29
CA ARG A 29 -19.56 -17.31 21.24
C ARG A 29 -20.74 -17.95 20.49
N ALA A 30 -21.30 -17.23 19.50
CA ALA A 30 -22.37 -17.73 18.67
C ALA A 30 -21.96 -18.98 17.88
N LEU A 31 -20.75 -18.99 17.35
CA LEU A 31 -20.19 -20.16 16.67
C LEU A 31 -20.03 -21.35 17.62
N LEU A 32 -19.48 -21.14 18.81
CA LEU A 32 -19.28 -22.21 19.80
C LEU A 32 -20.60 -22.71 20.40
N SER A 33 -21.66 -21.91 20.41
CA SER A 33 -22.99 -22.34 20.90
C SER A 33 -23.71 -23.30 19.94
N GLN A 34 -23.23 -23.45 18.71
CA GLN A 34 -23.79 -24.41 17.73
C GLN A 34 -23.43 -25.88 18.07
N PHE A 35 -22.38 -26.09 18.87
CA PHE A 35 -21.93 -27.42 19.28
C PHE A 35 -22.69 -27.89 20.54
N ALA A 36 -23.21 -29.11 20.50
CA ALA A 36 -24.02 -29.65 21.59
C ALA A 36 -23.23 -29.99 22.84
N THR A 37 -22.03 -30.54 22.68
CA THR A 37 -21.20 -31.01 23.79
C THR A 37 -19.96 -30.14 24.06
N SER A 38 -19.41 -30.24 25.28
CA SER A 38 -18.15 -29.57 25.64
C SER A 38 -16.96 -30.15 24.85
N GLU A 39 -17.00 -31.45 24.56
CA GLU A 39 -15.94 -32.16 23.84
C GLU A 39 -15.86 -31.67 22.38
N GLU A 40 -17.02 -31.54 21.70
CA GLU A 40 -17.09 -30.99 20.34
C GLU A 40 -16.54 -29.55 20.27
N ARG A 41 -16.87 -28.71 21.26
CA ARG A 41 -16.33 -27.32 21.33
C ARG A 41 -14.81 -27.31 21.48
N THR A 42 -14.28 -28.19 22.36
CA THR A 42 -12.84 -28.29 22.58
C THR A 42 -12.14 -28.80 21.32
N ALA A 43 -12.65 -29.83 20.69
CA ALA A 43 -12.12 -30.35 19.42
C ALA A 43 -12.12 -29.31 18.32
N PHE A 44 -13.20 -28.53 18.18
CA PHE A 44 -13.27 -27.41 17.22
C PHE A 44 -12.23 -26.32 17.51
N VAL A 45 -12.07 -25.92 18.77
CA VAL A 45 -11.05 -24.91 19.17
C VAL A 45 -9.66 -25.38 18.84
N LEU A 46 -9.32 -26.62 19.20
CA LEU A 46 -7.99 -27.20 18.91
C LEU A 46 -7.72 -27.28 17.42
N LYS A 47 -8.72 -27.67 16.62
CA LYS A 47 -8.62 -27.68 15.14
C LYS A 47 -8.43 -26.30 14.58
N ASP A 48 -9.22 -25.29 15.00
CA ASP A 48 -9.11 -23.89 14.56
C ASP A 48 -7.73 -23.29 14.91
N GLU A 49 -7.21 -23.60 16.10
CA GLU A 49 -5.86 -23.17 16.52
C GLU A 49 -4.76 -23.85 15.71
N ALA A 50 -4.88 -25.14 15.43
CA ALA A 50 -3.94 -25.85 14.58
C ALA A 50 -3.93 -25.33 13.14
N GLU A 51 -5.12 -25.07 12.56
CA GLU A 51 -5.25 -24.48 11.23
C GLU A 51 -4.65 -23.06 11.16
N LYS A 52 -4.88 -22.23 12.18
CA LYS A 52 -4.26 -20.90 12.28
C LYS A 52 -2.74 -20.99 12.35
N LYS A 53 -2.23 -21.87 13.20
CA LYS A 53 -0.78 -22.09 13.35
C LYS A 53 -0.15 -22.56 12.04
N ALA A 54 -0.82 -23.45 11.30
CA ALA A 54 -0.37 -23.92 9.99
C ALA A 54 -0.36 -22.77 8.96
N LYS A 55 -1.43 -21.96 8.89
CA LYS A 55 -1.50 -20.78 8.00
C LYS A 55 -0.43 -19.74 8.33
N ASP A 56 -0.19 -19.48 9.61
CA ASP A 56 0.85 -18.55 10.05
C ASP A 56 2.25 -19.04 9.68
N ALA A 57 2.49 -20.35 9.79
CA ALA A 57 3.74 -20.98 9.36
C ALA A 57 3.94 -20.92 7.85
N GLU A 58 2.91 -21.23 7.06
CA GLU A 58 2.93 -21.09 5.60
C GLU A 58 3.21 -19.65 5.17
N MET A 59 2.50 -18.69 5.78
CA MET A 59 2.71 -17.27 5.53
C MET A 59 4.14 -16.84 5.86
N LYS A 60 4.70 -17.34 6.94
CA LYS A 60 6.08 -17.03 7.31
C LYS A 60 7.07 -17.53 6.26
N VAL A 61 6.93 -18.78 5.83
CA VAL A 61 7.78 -19.37 4.77
C VAL A 61 7.64 -18.58 3.46
N PHE A 62 6.42 -18.25 3.07
CA PHE A 62 6.16 -17.42 1.90
C PHE A 62 6.88 -16.07 1.98
N LEU A 63 6.77 -15.36 3.10
CA LEU A 63 7.37 -14.04 3.28
C LEU A 63 8.90 -14.11 3.32
N GLU A 64 9.48 -15.11 3.98
CA GLU A 64 10.93 -15.35 3.98
C GLU A 64 11.47 -15.62 2.57
N ASN A 65 10.77 -16.45 1.80
CA ASN A 65 11.13 -16.74 0.42
C ASN A 65 10.99 -15.50 -0.48
N THR A 66 9.89 -14.75 -0.31
CA THR A 66 9.64 -13.51 -1.05
C THR A 66 10.69 -12.45 -0.75
N MET A 67 11.11 -12.30 0.51
CA MET A 67 12.19 -11.38 0.89
C MET A 67 13.52 -11.73 0.21
N LYS A 68 13.82 -13.02 0.04
CA LYS A 68 15.10 -13.48 -0.54
C LYS A 68 15.08 -13.51 -2.07
N HIS A 69 14.01 -14.00 -2.66
CA HIS A 69 13.95 -14.39 -4.07
C HIS A 69 12.75 -13.81 -4.82
N GLY A 70 11.89 -13.04 -4.15
CA GLY A 70 10.69 -12.50 -4.77
C GLY A 70 10.96 -11.60 -5.97
N LYS A 71 10.05 -11.65 -6.92
CA LYS A 71 10.06 -10.85 -8.16
C LYS A 71 8.62 -10.52 -8.54
N PRO A 72 8.34 -9.34 -9.12
CA PRO A 72 9.25 -8.21 -9.35
C PRO A 72 9.76 -7.57 -8.06
N ARG A 73 10.81 -6.76 -8.16
CA ARG A 73 11.34 -6.02 -7.02
C ARG A 73 10.73 -4.62 -6.96
N ILE A 74 10.27 -4.23 -5.79
CA ILE A 74 9.85 -2.84 -5.49
C ILE A 74 10.92 -2.21 -4.62
N VAL A 75 11.39 -1.06 -5.04
CA VAL A 75 12.38 -0.26 -4.31
C VAL A 75 11.78 1.07 -3.90
N PHE A 76 11.75 1.33 -2.62
CA PHE A 76 11.45 2.64 -2.04
C PHE A 76 12.76 3.41 -1.91
N ASN A 77 12.99 4.34 -2.83
CA ASN A 77 14.18 5.20 -2.80
C ASN A 77 14.00 6.32 -1.78
N CYS A 78 14.63 6.19 -0.64
CA CYS A 78 14.49 7.11 0.50
C CYS A 78 15.56 8.19 0.58
N SER A 79 16.30 8.45 -0.50
CA SER A 79 17.32 9.49 -0.57
C SER A 79 16.80 10.94 -0.39
N PHE A 80 15.50 11.11 -0.23
CA PHE A 80 14.84 12.40 -0.03
C PHE A 80 14.45 12.65 1.44
N ALA A 81 14.99 11.87 2.39
CA ALA A 81 14.61 11.97 3.80
C ALA A 81 14.90 13.37 4.40
N ASP A 82 15.99 13.99 4.01
CA ASP A 82 16.44 15.32 4.50
C ASP A 82 15.53 16.47 4.06
N VAL A 83 14.76 16.32 2.99
CA VAL A 83 13.84 17.35 2.51
C VAL A 83 12.43 17.19 3.03
N MET A 84 12.16 16.14 3.83
CA MET A 84 10.87 15.83 4.43
C MET A 84 10.78 16.22 5.91
N ASP A 85 9.62 16.70 6.32
CA ASP A 85 9.35 16.91 7.75
C ASP A 85 9.01 15.57 8.46
N GLY A 86 9.01 15.55 9.79
CA GLY A 86 8.73 14.35 10.58
C GLY A 86 7.31 13.78 10.37
N LYS A 87 6.34 14.56 9.86
CA LYS A 87 5.00 14.08 9.51
C LYS A 87 5.00 13.43 8.13
N GLU A 88 5.79 13.95 7.21
CA GLU A 88 5.98 13.41 5.85
C GLU A 88 6.72 12.07 5.92
N ILE A 89 7.81 12.00 6.70
CA ILE A 89 8.51 10.74 7.02
C ILE A 89 7.55 9.72 7.65
N SER A 90 6.74 10.14 8.62
CA SER A 90 5.75 9.26 9.26
C SER A 90 4.70 8.75 8.28
N SER A 91 4.30 9.60 7.34
CA SER A 91 3.36 9.24 6.28
C SER A 91 3.97 8.26 5.30
N LEU A 92 5.23 8.47 4.88
CA LEU A 92 5.96 7.56 4.00
C LEU A 92 6.06 6.16 4.62
N VAL A 93 6.52 6.06 5.86
CA VAL A 93 6.68 4.78 6.56
C VAL A 93 5.32 4.07 6.70
N ALA A 94 4.25 4.80 7.00
CA ALA A 94 2.90 4.22 7.03
C ALA A 94 2.46 3.70 5.65
N GLN A 95 2.75 4.41 4.57
CA GLN A 95 2.43 3.99 3.20
C GLN A 95 3.20 2.74 2.80
N ILE A 96 4.49 2.63 3.14
CA ILE A 96 5.28 1.40 2.93
C ILE A 96 4.64 0.23 3.70
N GLY A 97 4.23 0.45 4.95
CA GLY A 97 3.52 -0.56 5.76
C GLY A 97 2.18 -0.99 5.16
N HIS A 98 1.40 -0.07 4.58
CA HIS A 98 0.17 -0.40 3.88
C HIS A 98 0.43 -1.24 2.62
N ALA A 99 1.44 -0.87 1.81
CA ALA A 99 1.84 -1.62 0.63
C ALA A 99 2.28 -3.05 1.00
N TYR A 100 3.09 -3.20 2.07
CA TYR A 100 3.50 -4.50 2.58
C TYR A 100 2.30 -5.35 3.05
N SER A 101 1.38 -4.75 3.80
CA SER A 101 0.18 -5.45 4.28
C SER A 101 -0.69 -5.93 3.12
N PHE A 102 -0.75 -5.17 2.04
CA PHE A 102 -1.46 -5.55 0.83
C PHE A 102 -0.74 -6.72 0.11
N MET A 103 0.56 -6.63 -0.10
CA MET A 103 1.37 -7.71 -0.68
C MET A 103 1.17 -9.02 0.09
N LYS A 104 1.24 -8.95 1.43
CA LYS A 104 1.03 -10.08 2.32
C LYS A 104 -0.38 -10.68 2.20
N SER A 105 -1.44 -9.83 2.18
CA SER A 105 -2.83 -10.31 2.13
C SER A 105 -3.18 -11.00 0.81
N GLU A 106 -2.56 -10.59 -0.28
CA GLU A 106 -2.76 -11.15 -1.62
C GLU A 106 -1.74 -12.25 -1.97
N MET A 107 -0.80 -12.54 -1.05
CA MET A 107 0.30 -13.48 -1.25
C MET A 107 1.05 -13.26 -2.59
N LEU A 108 1.37 -12.01 -2.89
CA LEU A 108 2.06 -11.65 -4.13
C LEU A 108 3.58 -11.74 -3.95
N PRO A 109 4.33 -12.25 -4.95
CA PRO A 109 5.76 -12.54 -4.80
C PRO A 109 6.67 -11.31 -4.94
N PHE A 110 6.19 -10.12 -4.61
CA PHE A 110 6.95 -8.89 -4.72
C PHE A 110 7.99 -8.73 -3.61
N GLN A 111 9.27 -8.67 -3.99
CA GLN A 111 10.33 -8.35 -3.04
C GLN A 111 10.35 -6.85 -2.74
N PHE A 112 10.27 -6.48 -1.47
CA PHE A 112 10.34 -5.09 -1.03
C PHE A 112 11.73 -4.73 -0.54
N ASN A 113 12.22 -3.57 -1.00
CA ASN A 113 13.53 -3.04 -0.67
C ASN A 113 13.39 -1.55 -0.32
N VAL A 114 14.00 -1.13 0.77
CA VAL A 114 14.16 0.28 1.15
C VAL A 114 15.63 0.62 0.96
N THR A 115 15.93 1.62 0.15
CA THR A 115 17.31 2.03 -0.19
C THR A 115 17.59 3.45 0.26
N SER A 116 18.85 3.81 0.37
CA SER A 116 19.30 5.11 0.92
C SER A 116 18.75 5.36 2.32
N CYS A 117 18.80 4.32 3.18
CA CYS A 117 18.28 4.38 4.54
C CYS A 117 19.36 3.91 5.53
N PRO A 118 20.40 4.72 5.76
CA PRO A 118 21.46 4.34 6.69
C PRO A 118 20.96 4.29 8.13
N PRO A 119 21.60 3.50 9.01
CA PRO A 119 21.36 3.58 10.45
C PRO A 119 21.53 5.01 10.96
N ASN A 120 20.68 5.43 11.89
CA ASN A 120 20.60 6.78 12.47
C ASN A 120 19.95 7.88 11.58
N ASP A 121 19.41 7.52 10.42
CA ASP A 121 18.54 8.40 9.65
C ASP A 121 17.19 8.61 10.35
N PRO A 122 16.55 9.79 10.28
CA PRO A 122 15.21 10.03 10.83
C PRO A 122 14.15 9.03 10.32
N LEU A 123 14.29 8.55 9.08
CA LEU A 123 13.45 7.50 8.53
C LEU A 123 13.68 6.18 9.25
N TRP A 124 14.94 5.81 9.52
CA TRP A 124 15.29 4.59 10.25
C TRP A 124 14.70 4.57 11.66
N GLU A 125 14.82 5.69 12.40
CA GLU A 125 14.18 5.82 13.71
C GLU A 125 12.66 5.63 13.64
N ARG A 126 12.03 6.09 12.56
CA ARG A 126 10.59 5.97 12.39
C ARG A 126 10.17 4.54 12.05
N ILE A 127 10.97 3.84 11.25
CA ILE A 127 10.81 2.41 10.95
C ILE A 127 10.85 1.60 12.25
N ASP A 128 11.81 1.88 13.13
CA ASP A 128 11.93 1.26 14.45
C ASP A 128 10.71 1.53 15.35
N LYS A 129 10.31 2.78 15.47
CA LYS A 129 9.14 3.18 16.27
C LYS A 129 7.84 2.52 15.83
N LEU A 130 7.72 2.15 14.57
CA LEU A 130 6.57 1.43 14.02
C LEU A 130 6.75 -0.09 13.94
N CYS A 131 7.83 -0.62 14.52
CA CYS A 131 8.17 -2.05 14.53
C CYS A 131 8.25 -2.66 13.12
N MET A 132 8.52 -1.87 12.09
CA MET A 132 8.59 -2.35 10.71
C MET A 132 9.84 -3.18 10.41
N ARG A 133 10.85 -3.16 11.28
CA ARG A 133 12.00 -4.07 11.17
C ARG A 133 11.64 -5.55 11.29
N SER A 134 10.49 -5.86 11.87
CA SER A 134 9.96 -7.22 11.90
C SER A 134 9.25 -7.64 10.59
N PHE A 135 9.10 -6.73 9.63
CA PHE A 135 8.56 -7.03 8.32
C PHE A 135 9.63 -7.67 7.44
N TYR A 136 9.22 -8.53 6.54
CA TYR A 136 10.12 -9.17 5.56
C TYR A 136 10.43 -8.20 4.41
N ILE A 137 11.20 -7.15 4.72
CA ILE A 137 11.63 -6.07 3.83
C ILE A 137 13.15 -5.98 3.92
N ASN A 138 13.84 -5.84 2.79
CA ASN A 138 15.27 -5.61 2.76
C ASN A 138 15.56 -4.11 2.96
N TYR A 139 16.49 -3.80 3.84
CA TYR A 139 16.92 -2.42 4.13
C TYR A 139 18.38 -2.25 3.73
N HIS A 140 18.67 -1.21 2.93
CA HIS A 140 19.98 -0.91 2.39
C HIS A 140 20.37 0.53 2.72
N ALA A 141 21.60 0.72 3.20
CA ALA A 141 22.19 2.05 3.37
C ALA A 141 22.55 2.65 2.00
N GLN A 142 22.95 1.79 1.05
CA GLN A 142 23.32 2.18 -0.31
C GLN A 142 22.10 2.61 -1.13
N PRO A 143 22.31 3.48 -2.13
CA PRO A 143 21.26 3.84 -3.09
C PRO A 143 21.02 2.69 -4.09
N TYR A 144 19.85 2.68 -4.72
CA TYR A 144 19.44 1.61 -5.63
C TYR A 144 20.33 1.43 -6.86
N TRP A 145 20.95 2.52 -7.35
CA TRP A 145 21.83 2.48 -8.52
C TRP A 145 23.20 1.85 -8.24
N GLU A 146 23.56 1.63 -6.98
CA GLU A 146 24.74 0.85 -6.59
C GLU A 146 24.41 -0.64 -6.36
N ILE A 147 23.13 -0.98 -6.23
CA ILE A 147 22.67 -2.33 -5.85
C ILE A 147 22.22 -3.12 -7.08
N TYR A 148 21.57 -2.46 -8.04
CA TYR A 148 20.92 -3.12 -9.17
C TYR A 148 21.53 -2.72 -10.50
N ASP A 149 21.47 -3.65 -11.49
CA ASP A 149 21.88 -3.36 -12.86
C ASP A 149 20.95 -2.29 -13.47
N PRO A 150 21.49 -1.23 -14.10
CA PRO A 150 20.70 -0.19 -14.75
C PRO A 150 19.69 -0.70 -15.76
N HIS A 151 20.00 -1.80 -16.48
CA HIS A 151 19.10 -2.39 -17.49
C HIS A 151 17.86 -3.03 -16.88
N ASP A 152 17.91 -3.41 -15.60
CA ASP A 152 16.78 -3.98 -14.89
C ASP A 152 15.93 -2.89 -14.19
N ILE A 153 16.46 -1.70 -14.03
CA ILE A 153 15.81 -0.63 -13.30
C ILE A 153 14.76 0.09 -14.14
N VAL A 154 13.57 0.26 -13.57
CA VAL A 154 12.50 1.12 -14.07
C VAL A 154 12.12 2.12 -12.99
N VAL A 155 12.53 3.37 -13.16
CA VAL A 155 12.19 4.45 -12.22
C VAL A 155 10.80 4.99 -12.53
N LEU A 156 9.93 5.00 -11.55
CA LEU A 156 8.58 5.55 -11.68
C LEU A 156 8.54 7.01 -11.25
N SER A 157 8.16 7.88 -12.20
CA SER A 157 8.00 9.30 -11.96
C SER A 157 6.76 9.82 -12.69
N PRO A 158 5.91 10.65 -12.08
CA PRO A 158 4.79 11.28 -12.77
C PRO A 158 5.24 12.24 -13.89
N ASP A 159 6.51 12.68 -13.84
CA ASP A 159 7.12 13.63 -14.78
C ASP A 159 7.83 12.92 -15.97
N ALA A 160 7.73 11.58 -16.08
CA ALA A 160 8.29 10.83 -17.20
C ALA A 160 7.55 11.12 -18.51
N GLU A 161 8.24 10.92 -19.63
CA GLU A 161 7.67 11.09 -20.98
C GLU A 161 6.85 9.87 -21.39
N ASP A 162 7.43 8.70 -21.21
CA ASP A 162 6.85 7.42 -21.61
C ASP A 162 6.00 6.80 -20.50
N GLU A 163 4.96 6.07 -20.89
CA GLU A 163 4.10 5.31 -19.97
C GLU A 163 4.62 3.91 -19.73
N LEU A 164 4.33 3.36 -18.55
CA LEU A 164 4.59 1.98 -18.21
C LEU A 164 3.51 1.10 -18.84
N GLU A 165 3.88 0.24 -19.78
CA GLU A 165 2.95 -0.63 -20.49
C GLU A 165 2.54 -1.83 -19.65
N SER A 166 3.52 -2.52 -19.06
CA SER A 166 3.32 -3.74 -18.27
C SER A 166 4.25 -3.80 -17.07
N VAL A 167 3.97 -4.74 -16.16
CA VAL A 167 4.85 -5.07 -15.04
C VAL A 167 5.54 -6.39 -15.33
N GLU A 168 6.85 -6.32 -15.60
CA GLU A 168 7.70 -7.46 -15.93
C GLU A 168 8.31 -8.05 -14.65
N GLU A 169 8.41 -9.36 -14.59
CA GLU A 169 8.85 -10.10 -13.40
C GLU A 169 10.30 -9.79 -13.01
N ASP A 170 11.20 -9.71 -13.98
CA ASP A 170 12.63 -9.54 -13.73
C ASP A 170 13.06 -8.09 -13.44
N LYS A 171 12.14 -7.14 -13.51
CA LYS A 171 12.44 -5.72 -13.33
C LYS A 171 12.45 -5.27 -11.88
N VAL A 172 13.14 -4.16 -11.66
CA VAL A 172 13.28 -3.43 -10.39
C VAL A 172 12.55 -2.11 -10.52
N TYR A 173 11.38 -2.00 -9.92
CA TYR A 173 10.55 -0.79 -9.97
C TYR A 173 10.91 0.14 -8.82
N VAL A 174 11.54 1.27 -9.14
CA VAL A 174 11.96 2.27 -8.17
C VAL A 174 10.90 3.35 -8.03
N ILE A 175 10.42 3.54 -6.81
CA ILE A 175 9.43 4.56 -6.44
C ILE A 175 10.14 5.58 -5.55
N GLY A 176 10.02 6.87 -5.89
CA GLY A 176 10.52 7.93 -5.01
C GLY A 176 9.84 7.87 -3.65
N GLY A 177 10.61 7.62 -2.61
CA GLY A 177 10.18 7.66 -1.23
C GLY A 177 10.03 9.10 -0.74
N LEU A 178 9.19 9.86 -1.43
CA LEU A 178 8.95 11.27 -1.17
C LEU A 178 7.45 11.50 -0.92
N VAL A 179 7.13 11.98 0.26
CA VAL A 179 5.80 12.50 0.59
C VAL A 179 5.93 14.01 0.73
N ASP A 180 5.61 14.72 -0.33
CA ASP A 180 5.67 16.18 -0.38
C ASP A 180 4.27 16.78 -0.49
N ARG A 181 3.91 17.63 0.46
CA ARG A 181 2.65 18.38 0.45
C ARG A 181 2.67 19.58 -0.50
N ARG A 182 3.85 20.01 -0.91
CA ARG A 182 4.06 21.16 -1.81
C ARG A 182 4.49 20.78 -3.21
N VAL A 183 4.43 19.49 -3.55
CA VAL A 183 4.78 18.87 -4.85
C VAL A 183 5.96 19.56 -5.54
N LYS A 184 7.16 19.09 -5.26
CA LYS A 184 8.37 19.49 -5.99
C LYS A 184 8.50 18.64 -7.24
N LEU A 185 8.33 19.25 -8.41
CA LEU A 185 8.41 18.57 -9.69
C LEU A 185 9.83 18.04 -9.97
N ASN A 186 9.92 16.99 -10.76
CA ASN A 186 11.15 16.40 -11.30
C ASN A 186 12.17 15.86 -10.27
N GLN A 187 11.85 15.70 -8.98
CA GLN A 187 12.82 15.22 -8.00
C GLN A 187 13.33 13.82 -8.36
N THR A 188 12.43 12.85 -8.48
CA THR A 188 12.77 11.44 -8.79
C THR A 188 13.37 11.31 -10.18
N ARG A 189 12.78 11.98 -11.19
CA ARG A 189 13.27 11.96 -12.57
C ARG A 189 14.65 12.60 -12.70
N GLY A 190 14.83 13.76 -12.09
CA GLY A 190 16.10 14.49 -12.12
C GLY A 190 17.22 13.71 -11.48
N GLN A 191 16.98 13.12 -10.30
CA GLN A 191 17.95 12.27 -9.63
C GLN A 191 18.32 11.05 -10.47
N ALA A 192 17.34 10.34 -11.03
CA ALA A 192 17.59 9.16 -11.86
C ALA A 192 18.45 9.49 -13.08
N ARG A 193 18.14 10.58 -13.79
CA ARG A 193 18.94 11.03 -14.96
C ARG A 193 20.38 11.41 -14.59
N TYR A 194 20.57 11.98 -13.41
CA TYR A 194 21.90 12.39 -12.96
C TYR A 194 22.74 11.22 -12.46
N GLN A 195 22.16 10.34 -11.63
CA GLN A 195 22.88 9.26 -10.97
C GLN A 195 23.00 8.00 -11.82
N CYS A 196 22.01 7.75 -12.70
CA CYS A 196 21.96 6.54 -13.48
C CYS A 196 21.26 6.83 -14.84
N PRO A 197 21.98 7.45 -15.81
CA PRO A 197 21.38 7.96 -17.05
C PRO A 197 20.78 6.87 -17.93
N ASP A 198 21.25 5.62 -17.81
CA ASP A 198 20.83 4.48 -18.65
C ASP A 198 19.53 3.80 -18.16
N VAL A 199 18.98 4.21 -17.01
CA VAL A 199 17.74 3.62 -16.50
C VAL A 199 16.52 4.04 -17.30
N LYS A 200 15.56 3.15 -17.41
CA LYS A 200 14.24 3.47 -17.96
C LYS A 200 13.45 4.30 -16.93
N ILE A 201 12.94 5.45 -17.36
CA ILE A 201 12.05 6.28 -16.53
C ILE A 201 10.65 6.21 -17.14
N ARG A 202 9.65 5.82 -16.36
CA ARG A 202 8.27 5.61 -16.81
C ARG A 202 7.29 6.30 -15.88
N LYS A 203 6.12 6.68 -16.40
CA LYS A 203 4.95 7.10 -15.62
C LYS A 203 3.84 6.07 -15.70
N LEU A 204 2.99 6.02 -14.69
CA LEU A 204 1.76 5.25 -14.78
C LEU A 204 0.84 5.83 -15.87
N PRO A 205 0.10 5.00 -16.64
CA PRO A 205 -0.76 5.46 -17.73
C PRO A 205 -2.05 6.12 -17.20
N PHE A 206 -1.88 7.11 -16.31
CA PHE A 206 -2.97 7.76 -15.59
C PHE A 206 -3.94 8.48 -16.51
N LYS A 207 -3.42 9.20 -17.50
CA LYS A 207 -4.26 9.99 -18.43
C LYS A 207 -5.16 9.10 -19.27
N GLN A 208 -4.70 7.93 -19.67
CA GLN A 208 -5.43 6.98 -20.49
C GLN A 208 -6.63 6.39 -19.75
N TYR A 209 -6.45 6.01 -18.49
CA TYR A 209 -7.45 5.28 -17.71
C TYR A 209 -8.24 6.14 -16.72
N MET A 210 -7.85 7.41 -16.55
CA MET A 210 -8.48 8.35 -15.63
C MET A 210 -8.98 9.62 -16.33
N GLN A 211 -9.50 9.46 -17.55
CA GLN A 211 -10.06 10.56 -18.33
C GLN A 211 -11.20 11.25 -17.56
N GLY A 212 -11.22 12.59 -17.60
CA GLY A 212 -12.19 13.40 -16.85
C GLY A 212 -11.96 13.48 -15.34
N SER A 213 -10.96 12.79 -14.81
CA SER A 213 -10.56 12.93 -13.41
C SER A 213 -9.89 14.28 -13.16
N ARG A 214 -10.28 14.93 -12.06
CA ARG A 214 -9.57 16.13 -11.53
C ARG A 214 -8.43 15.77 -10.60
N MET A 215 -8.09 14.48 -10.46
CA MET A 215 -6.98 14.04 -9.64
C MET A 215 -5.64 14.41 -10.28
N SER A 216 -4.69 14.76 -9.42
CA SER A 216 -3.29 14.81 -9.79
C SER A 216 -2.77 13.41 -10.16
N SER A 217 -1.87 13.34 -11.13
CA SER A 217 -1.11 12.12 -11.44
C SER A 217 -0.10 11.76 -10.34
N VAL A 218 0.13 12.66 -9.39
CA VAL A 218 0.94 12.38 -8.19
C VAL A 218 0.09 11.57 -7.21
N LEU A 219 0.48 10.33 -7.02
CA LEU A 219 -0.20 9.36 -6.15
C LEU A 219 0.63 9.07 -4.90
N ASN A 220 -0.05 8.59 -3.86
CA ASN A 220 0.62 8.05 -2.69
C ASN A 220 1.44 6.81 -3.07
N VAL A 221 2.55 6.59 -2.37
CA VAL A 221 3.47 5.45 -2.58
C VAL A 221 2.72 4.10 -2.51
N ASP A 222 1.87 3.91 -1.51
CA ASP A 222 1.05 2.69 -1.37
C ASP A 222 0.07 2.48 -2.53
N THR A 223 -0.46 3.55 -3.09
CA THR A 223 -1.34 3.50 -4.27
C THR A 223 -0.57 3.11 -5.52
N VAL A 224 0.64 3.67 -5.72
CA VAL A 224 1.53 3.30 -6.84
C VAL A 224 1.88 1.81 -6.77
N VAL A 225 2.34 1.34 -5.61
CA VAL A 225 2.65 -0.08 -5.40
C VAL A 225 1.44 -0.97 -5.64
N GLY A 226 0.27 -0.56 -5.11
CA GLY A 226 -0.98 -1.29 -5.33
C GLY A 226 -1.36 -1.42 -6.80
N LEU A 227 -1.17 -0.35 -7.60
CA LEU A 227 -1.41 -0.37 -9.05
C LEU A 227 -0.46 -1.33 -9.77
N LEU A 228 0.84 -1.37 -9.40
CA LEU A 228 1.80 -2.31 -9.96
C LEU A 228 1.41 -3.76 -9.65
N MET A 229 1.03 -4.04 -8.41
CA MET A 229 0.60 -5.37 -7.98
C MET A 229 -0.67 -5.82 -8.68
N ASP A 230 -1.65 -4.94 -8.82
CA ASP A 230 -2.90 -5.23 -9.52
C ASP A 230 -2.66 -5.42 -11.03
N MET A 231 -1.76 -4.63 -11.63
CA MET A 231 -1.35 -4.83 -13.03
C MET A 231 -0.64 -6.17 -13.22
N TYR A 232 0.29 -6.54 -12.32
CA TYR A 232 0.94 -7.84 -12.34
C TYR A 232 -0.07 -9.00 -12.24
N LYS A 233 -1.05 -8.88 -11.32
CA LYS A 233 -2.05 -9.91 -11.07
C LYS A 233 -3.04 -10.09 -12.23
N TRP A 234 -3.47 -9.00 -12.87
CA TRP A 234 -4.55 -9.02 -13.86
C TRP A 234 -4.12 -8.72 -15.28
N ASN A 235 -2.90 -8.27 -15.46
CA ASN A 235 -2.37 -7.78 -16.74
C ASN A 235 -3.32 -6.78 -17.43
N CYS A 236 -3.96 -5.90 -16.63
CA CYS A 236 -4.96 -4.96 -17.10
C CYS A 236 -4.98 -3.68 -16.25
N TRP A 237 -4.48 -2.58 -16.83
CA TRP A 237 -4.47 -1.27 -16.16
C TRP A 237 -5.86 -0.76 -15.79
N GLN A 238 -6.89 -1.00 -16.64
CA GLN A 238 -8.25 -0.57 -16.32
C GLN A 238 -8.71 -1.19 -14.99
N LYS A 239 -8.54 -2.51 -14.83
CA LYS A 239 -8.88 -3.20 -13.58
C LYS A 239 -8.06 -2.71 -12.39
N ALA A 240 -6.77 -2.46 -12.59
CA ALA A 240 -5.88 -1.96 -11.55
C ALA A 240 -6.34 -0.57 -11.05
N PHE A 241 -6.60 0.36 -11.96
CA PHE A 241 -7.13 1.68 -11.61
C PHE A 241 -8.51 1.58 -10.97
N ASP A 242 -9.37 0.72 -11.48
CA ASP A 242 -10.71 0.51 -10.94
C ASP A 242 -10.71 -0.04 -9.51
N ASN A 243 -9.75 -0.87 -9.17
CA ASN A 243 -9.61 -1.40 -7.83
C ASN A 243 -9.00 -0.38 -6.85
N ARG A 244 -7.97 0.35 -7.28
CA ARG A 244 -7.18 1.23 -6.38
C ARG A 244 -7.70 2.63 -6.24
N ILE A 245 -8.27 3.20 -7.29
CA ILE A 245 -8.75 4.57 -7.25
C ILE A 245 -10.25 4.60 -6.97
N PRO A 246 -10.70 5.19 -5.85
CA PRO A 246 -12.12 5.27 -5.52
C PRO A 246 -12.91 6.00 -6.62
N GLN A 247 -14.10 5.49 -6.95
CA GLN A 247 -15.00 6.05 -7.99
C GLN A 247 -15.22 7.56 -7.87
N ARG A 248 -15.34 8.07 -6.64
CA ARG A 248 -15.49 9.53 -6.35
C ARG A 248 -14.34 10.40 -6.90
N LYS A 249 -13.19 9.79 -7.19
CA LYS A 249 -11.99 10.47 -7.71
C LYS A 249 -11.80 10.28 -9.20
N ARG A 250 -12.60 9.42 -9.85
CA ARG A 250 -12.47 9.05 -11.26
C ARG A 250 -13.26 9.94 -12.24
N GLY A 251 -13.75 11.10 -11.80
CA GLY A 251 -14.52 11.99 -12.67
C GLY A 251 -16.00 11.62 -12.87
N GLY A 252 -16.48 10.59 -12.16
CA GLY A 252 -17.91 10.29 -12.03
C GLY A 252 -18.67 11.38 -11.29
N GLU A 253 -20.01 11.40 -11.45
CA GLU A 253 -20.93 12.30 -10.73
C GLU A 253 -20.51 12.47 -9.26
N GLY A 254 -20.22 13.69 -8.86
CA GLY A 254 -19.82 13.99 -7.49
C GLY A 254 -20.86 13.46 -6.48
N ARG A 255 -20.46 13.13 -5.26
CA ARG A 255 -21.34 12.59 -4.19
C ARG A 255 -22.69 13.33 -4.07
N LYS A 256 -22.71 14.63 -4.36
CA LYS A 256 -23.94 15.43 -4.34
C LYS A 256 -24.87 15.10 -5.52
N ALA A 257 -24.32 14.88 -6.71
CA ALA A 257 -25.10 14.53 -7.89
C ALA A 257 -25.63 13.10 -7.79
N MET A 258 -24.81 12.14 -7.36
CA MET A 258 -25.23 10.77 -7.08
C MET A 258 -26.34 10.68 -6.01
N ARG A 259 -26.21 11.46 -4.92
CA ARG A 259 -27.29 11.55 -3.90
C ARG A 259 -28.56 12.19 -4.43
N ARG A 260 -28.46 13.20 -5.33
CA ARG A 260 -29.63 13.82 -5.98
C ARG A 260 -30.32 12.80 -6.89
N ARG A 261 -29.55 12.05 -7.68
CA ARG A 261 -30.08 10.99 -8.56
C ARG A 261 -30.77 9.89 -7.76
N GLN A 262 -30.12 9.34 -6.73
CA GLN A 262 -30.74 8.35 -5.83
C GLN A 262 -31.99 8.87 -5.12
N LYS A 263 -32.01 10.15 -4.73
CA LYS A 263 -33.20 10.76 -4.11
C LYS A 263 -34.33 10.91 -5.13
N ALA A 264 -34.02 11.28 -6.38
CA ALA A 264 -35.00 11.37 -7.46
C ALA A 264 -35.57 9.99 -7.85
N GLU A 265 -34.71 8.97 -7.97
CA GLU A 265 -35.10 7.58 -8.23
C GLU A 265 -36.02 7.03 -7.11
N ARG A 266 -35.68 7.30 -5.83
CA ARG A 266 -36.53 6.90 -4.70
C ARG A 266 -37.84 7.67 -4.64
N ALA A 267 -37.88 8.94 -5.08
CA ALA A 267 -39.10 9.72 -5.15
C ALA A 267 -40.02 9.22 -6.29
N ALA A 268 -39.44 8.91 -7.46
CA ALA A 268 -40.16 8.32 -8.58
C ALA A 268 -40.75 6.93 -8.24
N ALA A 269 -39.98 6.08 -7.55
CA ALA A 269 -40.43 4.78 -7.12
C ALA A 269 -41.53 4.81 -5.99
N ARG A 270 -41.70 5.98 -5.34
CA ARG A 270 -42.79 6.16 -4.34
C ARG A 270 -44.04 6.77 -4.95
N ALA A 271 -43.94 7.31 -6.16
CA ALA A 271 -45.05 7.96 -6.88
C ALA A 271 -45.69 7.04 -7.92
N ALA A 272 -45.05 5.89 -8.21
CA ALA A 272 -45.57 4.76 -8.98
C ALA A 272 -46.15 3.69 -8.06
#